data_e1948295a2ca92afbc8e15137cfad8fa
#
_entry.id   e1948295a2ca92afbc8e15137cfad8fa
#
_cell.length_a   1.000
_cell.length_b   1.000
_cell.length_c   1.000
_cell.angle_alpha   90.00
_cell.angle_beta   90.00
_cell.angle_gamma   90.00
#
_symmetry.space_group_name_H-M   'P 1'
#
loop_
_entity.id
_entity.type
_entity.pdbx_description
1 polymer ?
#
loop_
_entity_poly.entity_id
_entity_poly.type
_entity_poly.pdbx_seq_one_letter_code
_entity_poly.pdbx_strand_id
1 'polypeptide(L)'
;TPAIVTQAGARRFPRYALLLLCGIYVFSGFIGRDGWKSADMVALGIMSELVQGSAHWLQPSLMGMPANEPALLPYWLGAWGMQIAPAWSAVDFVARIPFMLLLWFAMMATWYGTYYLARHPQAQPVAFAFGGEAQPKDYARAIADGGVLAFIACLGLAQLSHETTPALAQLGFSALLYY
;
A
#
# COMPACT_ATOMS: atom_id res chain seq x y z
N THR A 1 1.04 -43.93 -3.36
CA THR A 1 2.34 -43.41 -2.88
C THR A 1 2.10 -42.47 -1.72
N PRO A 2 2.76 -42.62 -0.57
CA PRO A 2 2.59 -41.74 0.54
C PRO A 2 3.12 -40.33 0.15
N ALA A 3 2.23 -39.34 0.17
CA ALA A 3 2.65 -37.95 0.03
C ALA A 3 3.58 -37.60 1.21
N ILE A 4 4.71 -36.92 0.92
CA ILE A 4 5.68 -36.51 1.94
C ILE A 4 5.03 -35.58 2.98
N VAL A 5 4.00 -34.84 2.56
CA VAL A 5 3.13 -34.05 3.45
C VAL A 5 1.69 -34.38 3.12
N THR A 6 0.93 -34.88 4.09
CA THR A 6 -0.50 -35.07 3.92
C THR A 6 -1.19 -33.70 3.82
N GLN A 7 -2.22 -33.55 2.99
CA GLN A 7 -3.00 -32.31 2.89
C GLN A 7 -3.55 -31.87 4.27
N ALA A 8 -3.83 -32.80 5.16
CA ALA A 8 -4.24 -32.53 6.54
C ALA A 8 -3.12 -31.91 7.41
N GLY A 9 -1.85 -32.15 7.06
CA GLY A 9 -0.68 -31.56 7.75
C GLY A 9 -0.30 -30.17 7.25
N ALA A 10 -0.77 -29.79 6.08
CA ALA A 10 -0.51 -28.45 5.51
C ALA A 10 -1.39 -27.41 6.18
N ARG A 11 -0.85 -26.68 7.15
CA ARG A 11 -1.56 -25.58 7.79
C ARG A 11 -1.58 -24.36 6.86
N ARG A 12 -2.77 -23.90 6.51
CA ARG A 12 -2.96 -22.65 5.75
C ARG A 12 -2.66 -21.46 6.66
N PHE A 13 -1.98 -20.46 6.15
CA PHE A 13 -1.80 -19.19 6.86
C PHE A 13 -3.18 -18.54 7.08
N PRO A 14 -3.54 -18.19 8.33
CA PRO A 14 -4.87 -17.67 8.63
C PRO A 14 -5.06 -16.29 7.96
N ARG A 15 -6.17 -16.08 7.28
CA ARG A 15 -6.46 -14.79 6.62
C ARG A 15 -6.47 -13.63 7.60
N TYR A 16 -7.01 -13.83 8.80
CA TYR A 16 -7.04 -12.78 9.81
C TYR A 16 -5.63 -12.37 10.26
N ALA A 17 -4.68 -13.30 10.30
CA ALA A 17 -3.30 -12.98 10.66
C ALA A 17 -2.62 -12.11 9.60
N LEU A 18 -2.83 -12.40 8.30
CA LEU A 18 -2.34 -11.56 7.21
C LEU A 18 -2.97 -10.18 7.25
N LEU A 19 -4.30 -10.09 7.40
CA LEU A 19 -5.02 -8.81 7.50
C LEU A 19 -4.58 -8.00 8.71
N LEU A 20 -4.38 -8.65 9.85
CA LEU A 20 -3.89 -8.01 11.06
C LEU A 20 -2.47 -7.47 10.86
N LEU A 21 -1.59 -8.25 10.25
CA LEU A 21 -0.23 -7.81 9.92
C LEU A 21 -0.24 -6.62 8.96
N CYS A 22 -1.07 -6.67 7.91
CA CYS A 22 -1.26 -5.55 6.99
C CYS A 22 -1.78 -4.30 7.72
N GLY A 23 -2.76 -4.47 8.60
CA GLY A 23 -3.30 -3.38 9.42
C GLY A 23 -2.22 -2.78 10.32
N ILE A 24 -1.49 -3.60 11.06
CA ILE A 24 -0.38 -3.12 11.89
C ILE A 24 0.64 -2.36 11.04
N TYR A 25 1.03 -2.91 9.90
CA TYR A 25 1.99 -2.25 9.00
C TYR A 25 1.50 -0.87 8.55
N VAL A 26 0.26 -0.77 8.07
CA VAL A 26 -0.31 0.52 7.62
C VAL A 26 -0.41 1.50 8.79
N PHE A 27 -1.02 1.09 9.90
CA PHE A 27 -1.31 2.02 10.99
C PHE A 27 -0.07 2.46 11.76
N SER A 28 0.90 1.58 11.99
CA SER A 28 2.12 1.92 12.74
C SER A 28 2.96 3.01 12.08
N GLY A 29 2.89 3.16 10.77
CA GLY A 29 3.66 4.15 10.04
C GLY A 29 3.02 5.53 9.95
N PHE A 30 1.70 5.65 10.22
CA PHE A 30 0.97 6.91 10.11
C PHE A 30 0.45 7.45 11.43
N ILE A 31 0.14 6.58 12.42
CA ILE A 31 -0.43 7.00 13.70
C ILE A 31 0.68 7.40 14.67
N GLY A 32 0.46 8.51 15.39
CA GLY A 32 1.36 9.00 16.43
C GLY A 32 2.70 9.53 15.90
N ARG A 33 2.75 9.88 14.63
CA ARG A 33 3.95 10.40 13.99
C ARG A 33 3.66 11.74 13.32
N ASP A 34 4.50 12.72 13.59
CA ASP A 34 4.52 13.98 12.85
C ASP A 34 5.29 13.83 11.52
N GLY A 35 5.13 14.79 10.60
CA GLY A 35 5.97 14.87 9.41
C GLY A 35 7.44 15.01 9.83
N TRP A 36 8.31 14.09 9.41
CA TRP A 36 9.69 14.07 9.90
C TRP A 36 10.74 14.23 8.81
N LYS A 37 10.35 13.99 7.56
CA LYS A 37 11.22 14.21 6.40
C LYS A 37 10.82 15.45 5.64
N SER A 38 11.78 16.05 4.97
CA SER A 38 11.57 17.21 4.11
C SER A 38 10.50 16.97 3.06
N ALA A 39 10.48 15.81 2.41
CA ALA A 39 9.49 15.49 1.37
C ALA A 39 8.06 15.41 1.94
N ASP A 40 7.90 14.76 3.10
CA ASP A 40 6.59 14.64 3.78
C ASP A 40 6.10 16.00 4.27
N MET A 41 6.99 16.80 4.86
CA MET A 41 6.68 18.17 5.32
C MET A 41 6.33 19.11 4.16
N VAL A 42 7.06 19.04 3.05
CA VAL A 42 6.75 19.82 1.84
C VAL A 42 5.40 19.44 1.28
N ALA A 43 5.09 18.15 1.19
CA ALA A 43 3.79 17.69 0.70
C ALA A 43 2.64 18.18 1.60
N LEU A 44 2.76 18.06 2.92
CA LEU A 44 1.77 18.58 3.87
C LEU A 44 1.64 20.11 3.79
N GLY A 45 2.75 20.81 3.61
CA GLY A 45 2.77 22.27 3.41
C GLY A 45 1.99 22.68 2.15
N ILE A 46 2.23 22.02 1.02
CA ILE A 46 1.49 22.24 -0.24
C ILE A 46 -0.02 22.00 -0.05
N MET A 47 -0.40 20.89 0.62
CA MET A 47 -1.80 20.58 0.91
C MET A 47 -2.44 21.69 1.78
N SER A 48 -1.72 22.19 2.77
CA SER A 48 -2.17 23.28 3.63
C SER A 48 -2.38 24.58 2.85
N GLU A 49 -1.45 24.95 1.96
CA GLU A 49 -1.60 26.14 1.12
C GLU A 49 -2.79 26.04 0.13
N LEU A 50 -3.05 24.84 -0.40
CA LEU A 50 -4.23 24.58 -1.22
C LEU A 50 -5.53 24.82 -0.44
N VAL A 51 -5.59 24.35 0.80
CA VAL A 51 -6.77 24.55 1.68
C VAL A 51 -6.96 26.01 2.07
N GLN A 52 -5.85 26.72 2.34
CA GLN A 52 -5.88 28.14 2.70
C GLN A 52 -6.14 29.07 1.51
N GLY A 53 -6.08 28.54 0.27
CA GLY A 53 -6.27 29.33 -0.95
C GLY A 53 -5.06 30.19 -1.35
N SER A 54 -3.91 29.97 -0.73
CA SER A 54 -2.65 30.65 -1.08
C SER A 54 -1.95 30.01 -2.28
N ALA A 55 -2.26 28.74 -2.60
CA ALA A 55 -1.80 28.05 -3.78
C ALA A 55 -2.96 27.72 -4.73
N HIS A 56 -2.67 27.67 -6.03
CA HIS A 56 -3.66 27.31 -7.03
C HIS A 56 -3.78 25.79 -7.18
N TRP A 57 -5.00 25.25 -7.22
CA TRP A 57 -5.25 23.79 -7.30
C TRP A 57 -4.63 23.09 -8.48
N LEU A 58 -4.46 23.78 -9.63
CA LEU A 58 -3.81 23.22 -10.82
C LEU A 58 -2.30 23.48 -10.87
N GLN A 59 -1.79 24.32 -9.96
CA GLN A 59 -0.37 24.65 -9.86
C GLN A 59 0.03 24.66 -8.37
N PRO A 60 0.09 23.46 -7.74
CA PRO A 60 0.47 23.37 -6.34
C PRO A 60 1.83 24.00 -6.10
N SER A 61 1.90 24.83 -5.06
CA SER A 61 3.12 25.56 -4.70
C SER A 61 3.27 25.56 -3.18
N LEU A 62 4.48 25.83 -2.72
CA LEU A 62 4.78 26.07 -1.31
C LEU A 62 5.60 27.38 -1.22
N MET A 63 5.08 28.35 -0.47
CA MET A 63 5.70 29.69 -0.33
C MET A 63 6.00 30.36 -1.68
N GLY A 64 5.09 30.18 -2.66
CA GLY A 64 5.25 30.71 -4.02
C GLY A 64 6.19 29.92 -4.94
N MET A 65 6.88 28.89 -4.43
CA MET A 65 7.70 27.98 -5.25
C MET A 65 6.87 26.81 -5.76
N PRO A 66 6.94 26.45 -7.05
CA PRO A 66 6.21 25.33 -7.58
C PRO A 66 6.63 24.02 -6.91
N ALA A 67 5.70 23.08 -6.82
CA ALA A 67 6.00 21.75 -6.31
C ALA A 67 7.08 21.06 -7.17
N ASN A 68 8.06 20.45 -6.53
CA ASN A 68 9.12 19.72 -7.23
C ASN A 68 8.58 18.54 -8.06
N GLU A 69 7.51 17.92 -7.59
CA GLU A 69 6.81 16.84 -8.28
C GLU A 69 5.47 17.35 -8.80
N PRO A 70 5.25 17.40 -10.13
CA PRO A 70 4.01 17.91 -10.72
C PRO A 70 2.88 16.88 -10.63
N ALA A 71 2.56 16.43 -9.42
CA ALA A 71 1.51 15.46 -9.14
C ALA A 71 0.32 16.16 -8.49
N LEU A 72 -0.82 16.23 -9.18
CA LEU A 72 -2.02 16.92 -8.64
C LEU A 72 -2.79 16.06 -7.64
N LEU A 73 -3.11 14.83 -8.04
CA LEU A 73 -4.01 13.96 -7.30
C LEU A 73 -3.57 13.69 -5.85
N PRO A 74 -2.31 13.37 -5.53
CA PRO A 74 -1.89 13.17 -4.16
C PRO A 74 -2.09 14.41 -3.28
N TYR A 75 -1.74 15.58 -3.77
CA TYR A 75 -1.94 16.84 -3.04
C TYR A 75 -3.43 17.15 -2.83
N TRP A 76 -4.27 16.88 -3.83
CA TRP A 76 -5.71 17.04 -3.71
C TRP A 76 -6.32 16.11 -2.67
N LEU A 77 -5.92 14.84 -2.66
CA LEU A 77 -6.42 13.86 -1.69
C LEU A 77 -6.13 14.30 -0.25
N GLY A 78 -4.91 14.75 0.03
CA GLY A 78 -4.56 15.26 1.35
C GLY A 78 -5.27 16.56 1.70
N ALA A 79 -5.34 17.51 0.74
CA ALA A 79 -6.05 18.79 0.94
C ALA A 79 -7.55 18.58 1.20
N TRP A 80 -8.22 17.69 0.45
CA TRP A 80 -9.63 17.34 0.74
C TRP A 80 -9.78 16.68 2.11
N GLY A 81 -8.84 15.82 2.51
CA GLY A 81 -8.81 15.30 3.88
C GLY A 81 -8.76 16.41 4.92
N MET A 82 -7.89 17.40 4.72
CA MET A 82 -7.80 18.58 5.63
C MET A 82 -9.08 19.39 5.67
N GLN A 83 -9.75 19.60 4.52
CA GLN A 83 -11.01 20.38 4.46
C GLN A 83 -12.15 19.73 5.24
N ILE A 84 -12.23 18.42 5.27
CA ILE A 84 -13.27 17.66 5.99
C ILE A 84 -12.87 17.33 7.43
N ALA A 85 -11.69 17.75 7.87
CA ALA A 85 -11.18 17.44 9.21
C ALA A 85 -12.11 18.02 10.30
N PRO A 86 -12.60 17.20 11.24
CA PRO A 86 -13.36 17.69 12.37
C PRO A 86 -12.51 18.59 13.28
N ALA A 87 -13.12 19.58 13.91
CA ALA A 87 -12.40 20.54 14.78
C ALA A 87 -11.66 19.90 15.97
N TRP A 88 -12.03 18.68 16.35
CA TRP A 88 -11.38 17.91 17.43
C TRP A 88 -10.20 17.06 16.96
N SER A 89 -9.97 16.93 15.65
CA SER A 89 -8.92 16.10 15.10
C SER A 89 -7.70 16.92 14.68
N ALA A 90 -6.52 16.31 14.74
CA ALA A 90 -5.33 16.89 14.16
C ALA A 90 -5.46 16.89 12.61
N VAL A 91 -5.40 18.06 11.99
CA VAL A 91 -5.58 18.24 10.54
C VAL A 91 -4.56 17.40 9.75
N ASP A 92 -3.32 17.35 10.24
CA ASP A 92 -2.24 16.55 9.64
C ASP A 92 -2.55 15.05 9.63
N PHE A 93 -3.20 14.57 10.69
CA PHE A 93 -3.61 13.16 10.74
C PHE A 93 -4.70 12.86 9.71
N VAL A 94 -5.69 13.76 9.58
CA VAL A 94 -6.77 13.57 8.61
C VAL A 94 -6.24 13.63 7.17
N ALA A 95 -5.26 14.48 6.89
CA ALA A 95 -4.57 14.52 5.60
C ALA A 95 -3.90 13.19 5.24
N ARG A 96 -3.50 12.40 6.23
CA ARG A 96 -2.83 11.09 6.03
C ARG A 96 -3.79 9.93 5.75
N ILE A 97 -5.06 10.07 6.11
CA ILE A 97 -6.05 8.99 5.92
C ILE A 97 -6.14 8.52 4.46
N PRO A 98 -6.22 9.39 3.43
CA PRO A 98 -6.19 8.95 2.04
C PRO A 98 -4.96 8.15 1.68
N PHE A 99 -3.80 8.48 2.25
CA PHE A 99 -2.55 7.77 2.00
C PHE A 99 -2.51 6.40 2.70
N MET A 100 -3.10 6.28 3.88
CA MET A 100 -3.34 4.97 4.51
C MET A 100 -4.18 4.06 3.61
N LEU A 101 -5.25 4.61 3.02
CA LEU A 101 -6.11 3.88 2.10
C LEU A 101 -5.38 3.52 0.80
N LEU A 102 -4.54 4.40 0.26
CA LEU A 102 -3.70 4.11 -0.90
C LEU A 102 -2.70 2.98 -0.61
N LEU A 103 -2.06 2.98 0.57
CA LEU A 103 -1.15 1.90 0.95
C LEU A 103 -1.90 0.57 1.09
N TRP A 104 -3.05 0.59 1.77
CA TRP A 104 -3.91 -0.59 1.86
C TRP A 104 -4.31 -1.11 0.48
N PHE A 105 -4.70 -0.21 -0.42
CA PHE A 105 -5.04 -0.52 -1.80
C PHE A 105 -3.85 -1.12 -2.57
N ALA A 106 -2.63 -0.57 -2.43
CA ALA A 106 -1.42 -1.10 -3.04
C ALA A 106 -1.14 -2.54 -2.60
N MET A 107 -1.31 -2.82 -1.30
CA MET A 107 -1.15 -4.18 -0.75
C MET A 107 -2.21 -5.14 -1.29
N MET A 108 -3.48 -4.70 -1.37
CA MET A 108 -4.55 -5.49 -1.98
C MET A 108 -4.29 -5.77 -3.46
N ALA A 109 -3.90 -4.76 -4.24
CA ALA A 109 -3.58 -4.92 -5.65
C ALA A 109 -2.41 -5.90 -5.84
N THR A 110 -1.37 -5.81 -5.01
CA THR A 110 -0.25 -6.74 -5.00
C THR A 110 -0.72 -8.17 -4.71
N TRP A 111 -1.57 -8.36 -3.70
CA TRP A 111 -2.09 -9.68 -3.36
C TRP A 111 -2.90 -10.28 -4.51
N TYR A 112 -3.89 -9.53 -5.02
CA TYR A 112 -4.77 -10.02 -6.08
C TYR A 112 -4.02 -10.21 -7.41
N GLY A 113 -3.16 -9.27 -7.80
CA GLY A 113 -2.33 -9.39 -8.99
C GLY A 113 -1.45 -10.64 -8.93
N THR A 114 -0.73 -10.84 -7.82
CA THR A 114 0.08 -12.04 -7.61
C THR A 114 -0.77 -13.31 -7.61
N TYR A 115 -1.96 -13.27 -7.00
CA TYR A 115 -2.88 -14.41 -6.96
C TYR A 115 -3.34 -14.84 -8.36
N TYR A 116 -3.76 -13.87 -9.20
CA TYR A 116 -4.21 -14.19 -10.54
C TYR A 116 -3.08 -14.63 -11.46
N LEU A 117 -1.92 -14.00 -11.37
CA LEU A 117 -0.73 -14.45 -12.08
C LEU A 117 -0.33 -15.89 -11.69
N ALA A 118 -0.31 -16.19 -10.40
CA ALA A 118 0.03 -17.52 -9.91
C ALA A 118 -1.04 -18.58 -10.23
N ARG A 119 -2.28 -18.19 -10.52
CA ARG A 119 -3.34 -19.11 -11.00
C ARG A 119 -3.24 -19.46 -12.46
N HIS A 120 -2.44 -18.72 -13.23
CA HIS A 120 -2.30 -18.99 -14.66
C HIS A 120 -1.74 -20.41 -14.88
N PRO A 121 -2.24 -21.20 -15.85
CA PRO A 121 -1.78 -22.58 -16.07
C PRO A 121 -0.27 -22.72 -16.26
N GLN A 122 0.37 -21.74 -16.90
CA GLN A 122 1.81 -21.73 -17.14
C GLN A 122 2.64 -21.41 -15.90
N ALA A 123 2.03 -20.83 -14.84
CA ALA A 123 2.69 -20.53 -13.58
C ALA A 123 2.55 -21.64 -12.53
N GLN A 124 1.79 -22.70 -12.86
CA GLN A 124 1.63 -23.82 -11.94
C GLN A 124 2.90 -24.65 -11.86
N PRO A 125 3.25 -25.17 -10.66
CA PRO A 125 4.40 -26.03 -10.51
C PRO A 125 4.26 -27.30 -11.36
N VAL A 126 5.38 -27.79 -11.87
CA VAL A 126 5.42 -29.08 -12.58
C VAL A 126 5.05 -30.20 -11.61
N ALA A 127 4.26 -31.15 -12.09
CA ALA A 127 3.86 -32.32 -11.32
C ALA A 127 5.07 -33.06 -10.74
N PHE A 128 5.06 -33.29 -9.44
CA PHE A 128 6.11 -34.09 -8.80
C PHE A 128 5.94 -35.56 -9.10
N ALA A 129 7.04 -36.26 -9.35
CA ALA A 129 7.06 -37.71 -9.65
C ALA A 129 6.40 -38.56 -8.54
N PHE A 130 6.37 -38.06 -7.31
CA PHE A 130 5.81 -38.76 -6.13
C PHE A 130 4.46 -38.23 -5.65
N GLY A 131 3.83 -37.30 -6.37
CA GLY A 131 2.58 -36.66 -5.97
C GLY A 131 2.77 -35.64 -4.84
N GLY A 132 1.68 -35.10 -4.33
CA GLY A 132 1.71 -34.11 -3.24
C GLY A 132 1.62 -32.66 -3.73
N GLU A 133 1.21 -32.46 -4.97
CA GLU A 133 1.01 -31.12 -5.54
C GLU A 133 -0.11 -30.39 -4.80
N ALA A 134 0.13 -29.12 -4.53
CA ALA A 134 -0.91 -28.24 -4.01
C ALA A 134 -1.98 -28.01 -5.08
N GLN A 135 -3.23 -27.88 -4.66
CA GLN A 135 -4.27 -27.43 -5.58
C GLN A 135 -3.91 -26.03 -6.14
N PRO A 136 -4.18 -25.75 -7.43
CA PRO A 136 -3.84 -24.48 -8.08
C PRO A 136 -4.29 -23.24 -7.28
N LYS A 137 -5.45 -23.35 -6.61
CA LYS A 137 -5.99 -22.27 -5.75
C LYS A 137 -5.16 -22.07 -4.48
N ASP A 138 -4.71 -23.14 -3.85
CA ASP A 138 -3.94 -23.08 -2.61
C ASP A 138 -2.50 -22.65 -2.88
N TYR A 139 -1.92 -23.12 -3.99
CA TYR A 139 -0.63 -22.63 -4.49
C TYR A 139 -0.66 -21.13 -4.76
N ALA A 140 -1.61 -20.65 -5.56
CA ALA A 140 -1.74 -19.24 -5.90
C ALA A 140 -1.94 -18.36 -4.65
N ARG A 141 -2.71 -18.86 -3.67
CA ARG A 141 -2.89 -18.16 -2.40
C ARG A 141 -1.59 -18.05 -1.60
N ALA A 142 -0.82 -19.14 -1.51
CA ALA A 142 0.46 -19.12 -0.80
C ALA A 142 1.47 -18.15 -1.44
N ILE A 143 1.51 -18.10 -2.78
CA ILE A 143 2.36 -17.15 -3.53
C ILE A 143 1.88 -15.71 -3.29
N ALA A 144 0.57 -15.44 -3.31
CA ALA A 144 0.03 -14.12 -3.04
C ALA A 144 0.30 -13.65 -1.61
N ASP A 145 0.12 -14.52 -0.62
CA ASP A 145 0.46 -14.23 0.78
C ASP A 145 1.96 -13.90 0.91
N GLY A 146 2.82 -14.70 0.25
CA GLY A 146 4.26 -14.45 0.16
C GLY A 146 4.61 -13.13 -0.52
N GLY A 147 3.90 -12.74 -1.58
CA GLY A 147 4.07 -11.47 -2.27
C GLY A 147 3.81 -10.26 -1.38
N VAL A 148 2.73 -10.29 -0.59
CA VAL A 148 2.45 -9.22 0.40
C VAL A 148 3.47 -9.22 1.54
N LEU A 149 3.89 -10.39 2.02
CA LEU A 149 4.94 -10.47 3.04
C LEU A 149 6.27 -9.90 2.52
N ALA A 150 6.62 -10.16 1.28
CA ALA A 150 7.81 -9.56 0.64
C ALA A 150 7.67 -8.05 0.49
N PHE A 151 6.48 -7.55 0.15
CA PHE A 151 6.19 -6.12 0.11
C PHE A 151 6.44 -5.46 1.48
N ILE A 152 5.89 -6.05 2.56
CA ILE A 152 6.07 -5.56 3.93
C ILE A 152 7.54 -5.64 4.37
N ALA A 153 8.26 -6.70 4.00
CA ALA A 153 9.66 -6.89 4.38
C ALA A 153 10.64 -5.98 3.61
N CYS A 154 10.18 -5.30 2.56
CA CYS A 154 11.02 -4.40 1.77
C CYS A 154 11.26 -3.09 2.53
N LEU A 155 12.45 -2.92 3.12
CA LEU A 155 12.82 -1.74 3.91
C LEU A 155 12.74 -0.42 3.11
N GLY A 156 13.06 -0.45 1.81
CA GLY A 156 12.93 0.72 0.94
C GLY A 156 11.48 1.18 0.80
N LEU A 157 10.54 0.24 0.65
CA LEU A 157 9.12 0.54 0.60
C LEU A 157 8.58 0.97 1.96
N ALA A 158 9.03 0.36 3.05
CA ALA A 158 8.56 0.68 4.40
C ALA A 158 8.70 2.17 4.73
N GLN A 159 9.73 2.83 4.20
CA GLN A 159 9.95 4.25 4.40
C GLN A 159 9.04 5.10 3.48
N LEU A 160 9.10 4.86 2.17
CA LEU A 160 8.39 5.66 1.16
C LEU A 160 6.87 5.48 1.20
N SER A 161 6.40 4.29 1.60
CA SER A 161 4.97 3.98 1.64
C SER A 161 4.22 4.62 2.82
N HIS A 162 4.94 5.20 3.80
CA HIS A 162 4.34 5.85 4.96
C HIS A 162 4.50 7.39 4.94
N GLU A 163 4.77 7.96 3.79
CA GLU A 163 4.84 9.39 3.58
C GLU A 163 3.63 9.89 2.77
N THR A 164 3.24 11.15 2.97
CA THR A 164 2.16 11.79 2.22
C THR A 164 2.63 12.32 0.86
N THR A 165 3.53 11.59 0.23
CA THR A 165 4.18 11.99 -1.03
C THR A 165 3.52 11.36 -2.25
N PRO A 166 3.72 11.92 -3.45
CA PRO A 166 3.29 11.32 -4.70
C PRO A 166 3.81 9.90 -4.95
N ALA A 167 4.96 9.53 -4.35
CA ALA A 167 5.56 8.21 -4.50
C ALA A 167 4.62 7.07 -4.05
N LEU A 168 3.84 7.27 -2.99
CA LEU A 168 2.86 6.27 -2.55
C LEU A 168 1.72 6.07 -3.56
N ALA A 169 1.25 7.16 -4.17
CA ALA A 169 0.24 7.05 -5.23
C ALA A 169 0.80 6.32 -6.46
N GLN A 170 2.03 6.62 -6.86
CA GLN A 170 2.72 5.91 -7.94
C GLN A 170 2.85 4.41 -7.63
N LEU A 171 3.21 4.05 -6.40
CA LEU A 171 3.29 2.66 -5.96
C LEU A 171 1.93 1.96 -6.08
N GLY A 172 0.85 2.59 -5.61
CA GLY A 172 -0.50 2.04 -5.70
C GLY A 172 -0.96 1.82 -7.15
N PHE A 173 -0.78 2.81 -8.01
CA PHE A 173 -1.13 2.69 -9.43
C PHE A 173 -0.24 1.70 -10.18
N SER A 174 1.05 1.62 -9.85
CA SER A 174 1.95 0.61 -10.41
C SER A 174 1.50 -0.80 -10.01
N ALA A 175 1.12 -1.02 -8.75
CA ALA A 175 0.59 -2.31 -8.32
C ALA A 175 -0.71 -2.69 -9.05
N LEU A 176 -1.55 -1.70 -9.38
CA LEU A 176 -2.78 -1.91 -10.15
C LEU A 176 -2.52 -2.34 -11.60
N LEU A 177 -1.43 -1.89 -12.22
CA LEU A 177 -1.08 -2.29 -13.59
C LEU A 177 -0.78 -3.80 -13.73
N TYR A 178 -0.47 -4.47 -12.64
CA TYR A 178 -0.23 -5.91 -12.59
C TYR A 178 -1.48 -6.73 -12.23
N TYR A 179 -2.59 -6.06 -11.95
CA TYR A 179 -3.89 -6.69 -11.66
C TYR A 179 -4.70 -6.92 -12.93
#